data_0cedd6a769ed71c3d587eb100681e1c3
#
_entry.id   0cedd6a769ed71c3d587eb100681e1c3
#
_cell.length_a   1.000
_cell.length_b   1.000
_cell.length_c   1.000
_cell.angle_alpha   90.00
_cell.angle_beta   90.00
_cell.angle_gamma   90.00
#
_symmetry.space_group_name_H-M   'P 1'
#
loop_
_entity.id
_entity.type
_entity.pdbx_description
1 polymer ?
#
loop_
_entity_poly.entity_id
_entity_poly.type
_entity_poly.pdbx_seq_one_letter_code
_entity_poly.pdbx_strand_id
1 'polypeptide(L)'
;MSKKIKALLAVVLCAAMLIAAASPAFAAVDNNDVLRFNKDGKFKIMQISDTQDIDIPREAMIMFMEKALDAEKPDLVVFTGDQLAGGKIKTAEGVYAGIKAILQPVVDRGIPFTFVFGNHDNDDGCPVSRDEQFAYYQTFPGCLAYDAVPEMYGSGTHNLPIYASKGNDIKFNLWLFDSNDYDRENGGYDYVHQDQIDWYVKTSEELEKKAGHPVPSIAFQHIIVPEVAELLVDSPFKGETAITKKLNGQNKLLMLKPGKTSGTMLEFPCPSNTNSGQFAAWKSRGDVIAASFGHDHINNFIGNVDGIDLIMCPGITFESYGRYISRAVRIFELDENDPWSYNTHLYKYTDAFGWGLYSWYIGAKYGQSPAMWIPIILTAVLGVAAGVGTIVLMNNIIIGATVTAGVIALIYFITHSQQ
;
A
#
# COMPACT_ATOMS: atom_id res chain seq x y z
N MET A 1 -3.39 13.52 55.00
CA MET A 1 -2.31 13.23 54.06
C MET A 1 -1.02 13.87 54.59
N SER A 2 0.00 13.07 54.82
CA SER A 2 1.26 13.56 55.44
C SER A 2 2.01 14.52 54.50
N LYS A 3 2.80 15.46 55.11
CA LYS A 3 3.63 16.40 54.32
C LYS A 3 4.51 15.70 53.26
N LYS A 4 4.97 14.48 53.56
CA LYS A 4 5.79 13.65 52.63
C LYS A 4 4.99 13.15 51.41
N ILE A 5 3.69 12.80 51.58
CA ILE A 5 2.84 12.38 50.48
C ILE A 5 2.49 13.55 49.56
N LYS A 6 2.27 14.76 50.14
CA LYS A 6 2.04 16.00 49.35
C LYS A 6 3.28 16.39 48.53
N ALA A 7 4.48 16.24 49.09
CA ALA A 7 5.72 16.51 48.37
C ALA A 7 5.98 15.50 47.24
N LEU A 8 5.69 14.21 47.47
CA LEU A 8 5.82 13.18 46.46
C LEU A 8 4.83 13.39 45.29
N LEU A 9 3.57 13.74 45.61
CA LEU A 9 2.56 14.08 44.58
C LEU A 9 2.95 15.32 43.76
N ALA A 10 3.53 16.32 44.40
CA ALA A 10 4.01 17.53 43.71
C ALA A 10 5.19 17.20 42.76
N VAL A 11 6.12 16.35 43.18
CA VAL A 11 7.25 15.92 42.35
C VAL A 11 6.76 15.08 41.16
N VAL A 12 5.79 14.19 41.37
CA VAL A 12 5.19 13.36 40.27
C VAL A 12 4.40 14.25 39.30
N LEU A 13 3.66 15.26 39.78
CA LEU A 13 2.96 16.22 38.93
C LEU A 13 3.94 17.09 38.13
N CYS A 14 5.03 17.57 38.75
CA CYS A 14 6.06 18.34 38.05
C CYS A 14 6.81 17.49 37.03
N ALA A 15 7.09 16.21 37.32
CA ALA A 15 7.69 15.29 36.37
C ALA A 15 6.73 15.00 35.19
N ALA A 16 5.44 14.82 35.44
CA ALA A 16 4.42 14.66 34.40
C ALA A 16 4.26 15.92 33.52
N MET A 17 4.35 17.12 34.11
CA MET A 17 4.33 18.37 33.34
C MET A 17 5.63 18.60 32.55
N LEU A 18 6.78 18.15 33.05
CA LEU A 18 8.05 18.23 32.33
C LEU A 18 8.12 17.22 31.16
N ILE A 19 7.50 16.05 31.29
CA ILE A 19 7.36 15.09 30.22
C ILE A 19 6.37 15.58 29.15
N ALA A 20 5.30 16.25 29.52
CA ALA A 20 4.37 16.89 28.59
C ALA A 20 4.98 18.14 27.90
N ALA A 21 5.96 18.80 28.51
CA ALA A 21 6.68 19.93 27.90
C ALA A 21 7.90 19.51 27.04
N ALA A 22 8.32 18.24 27.10
CA ALA A 22 9.40 17.68 26.33
C ALA A 22 8.91 16.88 25.09
N SER A 23 7.60 16.87 24.81
CA SER A 23 7.13 16.47 23.49
C SER A 23 7.72 17.46 22.48
N PRO A 24 8.46 17.03 21.44
CA PRO A 24 8.83 17.95 20.39
C PRO A 24 7.54 18.61 19.93
N ALA A 25 7.48 19.93 19.95
CA ALA A 25 6.42 20.66 19.28
C ALA A 25 6.58 20.32 17.80
N PHE A 26 5.82 19.32 17.34
CA PHE A 26 5.62 19.15 15.92
C PHE A 26 5.02 20.46 15.45
N ALA A 27 5.77 21.20 14.65
CA ALA A 27 5.21 22.29 13.90
C ALA A 27 4.00 21.70 13.18
N ALA A 28 2.81 22.18 13.46
CA ALA A 28 1.65 21.86 12.66
C ALA A 28 2.07 22.17 11.22
N VAL A 29 2.09 21.14 10.38
CA VAL A 29 2.28 21.34 8.94
C VAL A 29 1.15 22.28 8.56
N ASP A 30 1.50 23.47 8.12
CA ASP A 30 0.49 24.44 7.68
C ASP A 30 -0.19 23.79 6.47
N ASN A 31 -1.53 23.67 6.48
CA ASN A 31 -2.32 23.08 5.39
C ASN A 31 -2.16 23.83 4.04
N ASN A 32 -1.21 24.76 3.98
CA ASN A 32 -0.72 25.45 2.78
C ASN A 32 0.60 24.89 2.25
N ASP A 33 1.06 23.72 2.69
CA ASP A 33 2.30 23.12 2.16
C ASP A 33 2.11 22.68 0.73
N VAL A 34 2.48 23.59 -0.14
CA VAL A 34 2.52 23.41 -1.59
C VAL A 34 3.66 22.44 -1.91
N LEU A 35 3.35 21.27 -2.49
CA LEU A 35 4.35 20.34 -2.97
C LEU A 35 5.25 21.03 -4.00
N ARG A 36 6.55 20.81 -3.88
CA ARG A 36 7.55 21.48 -4.72
C ARG A 36 8.74 20.57 -4.95
N PHE A 37 9.27 20.59 -6.18
CA PHE A 37 10.56 19.97 -6.47
C PHE A 37 11.64 20.50 -5.54
N ASN A 38 12.55 19.63 -5.12
CA ASN A 38 13.71 19.97 -4.32
C ASN A 38 14.65 20.92 -5.07
N LYS A 39 15.63 21.49 -4.38
CA LYS A 39 16.59 22.43 -4.98
C LYS A 39 17.42 21.83 -6.12
N ASP A 40 17.56 20.51 -6.15
CA ASP A 40 18.21 19.73 -7.20
C ASP A 40 17.29 19.35 -8.37
N GLY A 41 16.03 19.80 -8.33
CA GLY A 41 15.04 19.53 -9.37
C GLY A 41 14.43 18.14 -9.29
N LYS A 42 14.58 17.41 -8.18
CA LYS A 42 14.04 16.07 -7.99
C LYS A 42 12.86 16.07 -7.02
N PHE A 43 11.98 15.08 -7.18
CA PHE A 43 10.90 14.81 -6.24
C PHE A 43 10.64 13.30 -6.18
N LYS A 44 10.61 12.75 -4.99
CA LYS A 44 10.46 11.32 -4.77
C LYS A 44 9.15 11.00 -4.07
N ILE A 45 8.36 10.10 -4.65
CA ILE A 45 7.09 9.63 -4.12
C ILE A 45 7.25 8.16 -3.71
N MET A 46 6.78 7.80 -2.52
CA MET A 46 6.64 6.41 -2.09
C MET A 46 5.17 6.06 -2.07
N GLN A 47 4.77 5.10 -2.91
CA GLN A 47 3.47 4.47 -2.84
C GLN A 47 3.51 3.29 -1.89
N ILE A 48 2.59 3.28 -0.94
CA ILE A 48 2.33 2.18 -0.01
C ILE A 48 0.91 1.71 -0.28
N SER A 49 0.73 0.41 -0.52
CA SER A 49 -0.57 -0.17 -0.80
C SER A 49 -0.86 -1.33 0.12
N ASP A 50 -2.14 -1.58 0.39
CA ASP A 50 -2.63 -2.81 1.01
C ASP A 50 -1.83 -3.14 2.29
N THR A 51 -1.77 -2.20 3.23
CA THR A 51 -1.33 -2.48 4.60
C THR A 51 -2.31 -3.43 5.28
N GLN A 52 -3.59 -3.32 4.95
CA GLN A 52 -4.75 -4.18 5.21
C GLN A 52 -4.64 -4.91 6.57
N ASP A 53 -4.40 -4.13 7.62
CA ASP A 53 -4.20 -4.64 8.97
C ASP A 53 -5.41 -4.30 9.88
N ILE A 54 -5.33 -4.58 11.16
CA ILE A 54 -6.39 -4.42 12.14
C ILE A 54 -6.04 -3.33 13.17
N ASP A 55 -6.79 -3.27 14.25
CA ASP A 55 -6.61 -2.31 15.36
C ASP A 55 -5.20 -2.31 15.98
N ILE A 56 -4.51 -3.46 15.93
CA ILE A 56 -3.10 -3.61 16.32
C ILE A 56 -2.35 -4.19 15.12
N PRO A 57 -1.76 -3.34 14.26
CA PRO A 57 -1.07 -3.79 13.07
C PRO A 57 0.11 -4.73 13.38
N ARG A 58 0.41 -5.60 12.43
CA ARG A 58 1.54 -6.54 12.53
C ARG A 58 2.86 -5.79 12.57
N GLU A 59 3.68 -6.08 13.58
CA GLU A 59 4.98 -5.41 13.74
C GLU A 59 5.87 -5.55 12.51
N ALA A 60 5.85 -6.69 11.81
CA ALA A 60 6.66 -6.90 10.60
C ALA A 60 6.30 -5.92 9.48
N MET A 61 5.02 -5.55 9.33
CA MET A 61 4.55 -4.57 8.37
C MET A 61 5.07 -3.18 8.74
N ILE A 62 4.90 -2.77 9.99
CA ILE A 62 5.40 -1.48 10.50
C ILE A 62 6.92 -1.39 10.37
N MET A 63 7.68 -2.41 10.80
CA MET A 63 9.14 -2.47 10.66
C MET A 63 9.59 -2.38 9.20
N PHE A 64 8.86 -3.00 8.28
CA PHE A 64 9.16 -2.92 6.85
C PHE A 64 8.93 -1.49 6.32
N MET A 65 7.81 -0.87 6.67
CA MET A 65 7.49 0.50 6.30
C MET A 65 8.56 1.47 6.81
N GLU A 66 8.95 1.38 8.09
CA GLU A 66 10.00 2.21 8.69
C GLU A 66 11.33 2.09 7.93
N LYS A 67 11.75 0.85 7.62
CA LYS A 67 12.99 0.62 6.85
C LYS A 67 12.92 1.19 5.44
N ALA A 68 11.77 1.09 4.77
CA ALA A 68 11.57 1.65 3.45
C ALA A 68 11.64 3.19 3.50
N LEU A 69 10.96 3.82 4.47
CA LEU A 69 11.00 5.28 4.66
C LEU A 69 12.41 5.78 4.95
N ASP A 70 13.18 5.07 5.79
CA ASP A 70 14.55 5.46 6.14
C ASP A 70 15.55 5.26 4.99
N ALA A 71 15.35 4.24 4.16
CA ALA A 71 16.20 3.96 3.01
C ALA A 71 15.93 4.91 1.85
N GLU A 72 14.65 5.09 1.50
CA GLU A 72 14.23 5.83 0.31
C GLU A 72 14.07 7.34 0.54
N LYS A 73 13.69 7.75 1.74
CA LYS A 73 13.53 9.17 2.15
C LYS A 73 12.63 9.93 1.17
N PRO A 74 11.37 9.53 0.99
CA PRO A 74 10.48 10.17 0.04
C PRO A 74 10.11 11.59 0.46
N ASP A 75 9.79 12.43 -0.53
CA ASP A 75 9.24 13.76 -0.32
C ASP A 75 7.72 13.72 -0.05
N LEU A 76 7.06 12.63 -0.48
CA LEU A 76 5.63 12.39 -0.30
C LEU A 76 5.36 10.89 -0.17
N VAL A 77 4.47 10.51 0.73
CA VAL A 77 3.89 9.16 0.78
C VAL A 77 2.47 9.18 0.23
N VAL A 78 2.15 8.23 -0.65
CA VAL A 78 0.80 8.01 -1.19
C VAL A 78 0.32 6.63 -0.75
N PHE A 79 -0.70 6.57 0.08
CA PHE A 79 -1.38 5.33 0.42
C PHE A 79 -2.48 5.05 -0.60
N THR A 80 -2.44 3.88 -1.23
CA THR A 80 -3.36 3.54 -2.33
C THR A 80 -4.39 2.48 -1.95
N GLY A 81 -5.02 2.68 -0.79
CA GLY A 81 -6.19 1.91 -0.38
C GLY A 81 -5.87 0.63 0.40
N ASP A 82 -6.92 0.06 0.96
CA ASP A 82 -6.87 -1.09 1.85
C ASP A 82 -5.86 -0.90 2.99
N GLN A 83 -5.95 0.24 3.67
CA GLN A 83 -5.14 0.48 4.85
C GLN A 83 -5.58 -0.42 6.00
N LEU A 84 -6.90 -0.67 6.12
CA LEU A 84 -7.49 -1.52 7.13
C LEU A 84 -8.22 -2.72 6.53
N ALA A 85 -8.30 -3.81 7.28
CA ALA A 85 -9.29 -4.85 7.14
C ALA A 85 -10.53 -4.47 8.00
N GLY A 86 -11.26 -3.42 7.59
CA GLY A 86 -12.25 -2.73 8.40
C GLY A 86 -13.32 -3.64 8.99
N GLY A 87 -13.83 -4.60 8.22
CA GLY A 87 -14.82 -5.56 8.69
C GLY A 87 -14.35 -6.50 9.82
N LYS A 88 -13.03 -6.61 10.04
CA LYS A 88 -12.47 -7.39 11.15
C LYS A 88 -12.42 -6.60 12.45
N ILE A 89 -12.42 -5.27 12.40
CA ILE A 89 -12.33 -4.39 13.56
C ILE A 89 -13.73 -4.20 14.15
N LYS A 90 -13.86 -4.32 15.48
CA LYS A 90 -15.18 -4.39 16.13
C LYS A 90 -15.59 -3.12 16.87
N THR A 91 -14.69 -2.16 17.04
CA THR A 91 -14.97 -0.89 17.74
C THR A 91 -14.42 0.30 16.96
N ALA A 92 -15.05 1.46 17.10
CA ALA A 92 -14.58 2.70 16.48
C ALA A 92 -13.18 3.08 16.96
N GLU A 93 -12.91 2.90 18.26
CA GLU A 93 -11.57 3.14 18.83
C GLU A 93 -10.51 2.24 18.17
N GLY A 94 -10.87 0.99 17.85
CA GLY A 94 -9.97 0.07 17.12
C GLY A 94 -9.66 0.56 15.72
N VAL A 95 -10.66 1.06 14.96
CA VAL A 95 -10.43 1.65 13.62
C VAL A 95 -9.47 2.82 13.71
N TYR A 96 -9.72 3.76 14.62
CA TYR A 96 -8.85 4.91 14.82
C TYR A 96 -7.44 4.52 15.30
N ALA A 97 -7.33 3.49 16.15
CA ALA A 97 -6.03 2.98 16.61
C ALA A 97 -5.23 2.36 15.45
N GLY A 98 -5.87 1.57 14.59
CA GLY A 98 -5.26 0.98 13.40
C GLY A 98 -4.75 2.04 12.42
N ILE A 99 -5.60 3.02 12.06
CA ILE A 99 -5.22 4.16 11.21
C ILE A 99 -4.00 4.87 11.80
N LYS A 100 -4.07 5.23 13.08
CA LYS A 100 -2.97 5.92 13.76
C LYS A 100 -1.67 5.13 13.70
N ALA A 101 -1.72 3.84 14.00
CA ALA A 101 -0.53 3.00 14.03
C ALA A 101 0.12 2.84 12.65
N ILE A 102 -0.68 2.77 11.58
CA ILE A 102 -0.21 2.71 10.20
C ILE A 102 0.43 4.04 9.77
N LEU A 103 -0.16 5.17 10.15
CA LEU A 103 0.36 6.49 9.78
C LEU A 103 1.57 6.93 10.60
N GLN A 104 1.71 6.42 11.84
CA GLN A 104 2.71 6.89 12.80
C GLN A 104 4.15 6.91 12.24
N PRO A 105 4.63 5.88 11.49
CA PRO A 105 5.97 5.91 10.90
C PRO A 105 6.22 7.09 9.96
N VAL A 106 5.20 7.51 9.22
CA VAL A 106 5.27 8.64 8.26
C VAL A 106 5.21 9.97 9.03
N VAL A 107 4.28 10.08 9.98
CA VAL A 107 4.09 11.28 10.81
C VAL A 107 5.33 11.57 11.65
N ASP A 108 5.94 10.55 12.27
CA ASP A 108 7.14 10.70 13.11
C ASP A 108 8.35 11.24 12.32
N ARG A 109 8.37 11.01 10.99
CA ARG A 109 9.40 11.53 10.10
C ARG A 109 9.07 12.90 9.52
N GLY A 110 7.88 13.45 9.81
CA GLY A 110 7.42 14.71 9.25
C GLY A 110 7.25 14.68 7.74
N ILE A 111 7.04 13.50 7.15
CA ILE A 111 6.84 13.34 5.71
C ILE A 111 5.37 13.64 5.38
N PRO A 112 5.07 14.56 4.43
CA PRO A 112 3.70 14.76 4.00
C PRO A 112 3.15 13.48 3.35
N PHE A 113 1.84 13.26 3.49
CA PHE A 113 1.19 12.11 2.89
C PHE A 113 -0.19 12.45 2.36
N THR A 114 -0.63 11.65 1.43
CA THR A 114 -2.02 11.60 0.95
C THR A 114 -2.47 10.14 0.82
N PHE A 115 -3.77 9.94 0.62
CA PHE A 115 -4.33 8.61 0.52
C PHE A 115 -5.59 8.58 -0.35
N VAL A 116 -5.93 7.40 -0.81
CA VAL A 116 -7.25 7.01 -1.30
C VAL A 116 -7.70 5.78 -0.52
N PHE A 117 -8.99 5.52 -0.48
CA PHE A 117 -9.54 4.30 0.10
C PHE A 117 -9.44 3.11 -0.85
N GLY A 118 -9.42 1.90 -0.28
CA GLY A 118 -9.65 0.64 -0.97
C GLY A 118 -11.02 0.06 -0.59
N ASN A 119 -11.30 -1.14 -1.07
CA ASN A 119 -12.58 -1.78 -0.83
C ASN A 119 -12.72 -2.38 0.58
N HIS A 120 -11.62 -2.69 1.25
CA HIS A 120 -11.62 -3.29 2.59
C HIS A 120 -11.56 -2.28 3.75
N ASP A 121 -11.30 -1.01 3.49
CA ASP A 121 -11.22 0.00 4.56
C ASP A 121 -12.53 0.16 5.31
N ASN A 122 -13.67 -0.07 4.62
CA ASN A 122 -15.01 0.00 5.20
C ASN A 122 -15.89 -1.20 4.81
N ASP A 123 -15.35 -2.41 4.91
CA ASP A 123 -16.12 -3.65 4.73
C ASP A 123 -17.31 -3.74 5.68
N ASP A 124 -18.31 -4.54 5.30
CA ASP A 124 -19.51 -4.79 6.11
C ASP A 124 -19.16 -5.14 7.56
N GLY A 125 -19.70 -4.37 8.47
CA GLY A 125 -19.44 -4.49 9.91
C GLY A 125 -18.32 -3.62 10.45
N CYS A 126 -17.66 -2.81 9.63
CA CYS A 126 -16.79 -1.74 10.11
C CYS A 126 -17.61 -0.70 10.89
N PRO A 127 -17.21 -0.37 12.13
CA PRO A 127 -18.01 0.52 12.99
C PRO A 127 -17.84 2.02 12.68
N VAL A 128 -17.01 2.39 11.71
CA VAL A 128 -16.70 3.77 11.32
C VAL A 128 -16.89 3.92 9.82
N SER A 129 -17.68 4.88 9.38
CA SER A 129 -17.90 5.16 7.96
C SER A 129 -16.65 5.69 7.27
N ARG A 130 -16.62 5.65 5.92
CA ARG A 130 -15.52 6.24 5.12
C ARG A 130 -15.33 7.72 5.42
N ASP A 131 -16.40 8.49 5.50
CA ASP A 131 -16.33 9.93 5.78
C ASP A 131 -15.77 10.22 7.18
N GLU A 132 -16.13 9.44 8.18
CA GLU A 132 -15.57 9.56 9.53
C GLU A 132 -14.09 9.16 9.55
N GLN A 133 -13.70 8.09 8.84
CA GLN A 133 -12.30 7.73 8.67
C GLN A 133 -11.55 8.85 7.94
N PHE A 134 -12.09 9.38 6.84
CA PHE A 134 -11.50 10.46 6.08
C PHE A 134 -11.24 11.70 6.95
N ALA A 135 -12.24 12.13 7.71
CA ALA A 135 -12.09 13.22 8.66
C ALA A 135 -11.01 12.95 9.73
N TYR A 136 -10.88 11.68 10.16
CA TYR A 136 -9.84 11.29 11.11
C TYR A 136 -8.43 11.36 10.50
N TYR A 137 -8.25 10.88 9.25
CA TYR A 137 -6.97 11.01 8.52
C TYR A 137 -6.52 12.48 8.42
N GLN A 138 -7.46 13.40 8.17
CA GLN A 138 -7.17 14.84 8.07
C GLN A 138 -6.71 15.47 9.38
N THR A 139 -6.88 14.80 10.52
CA THR A 139 -6.36 15.31 11.82
C THR A 139 -4.85 15.10 11.98
N PHE A 140 -4.22 14.29 11.13
CA PHE A 140 -2.79 14.00 11.23
C PHE A 140 -1.95 15.09 10.56
N PRO A 141 -0.85 15.51 11.19
CA PRO A 141 0.08 16.44 10.57
C PRO A 141 0.63 15.88 9.24
N GLY A 142 0.67 16.72 8.22
CA GLY A 142 1.17 16.33 6.89
C GLY A 142 0.14 15.62 6.01
N CYS A 143 -1.10 15.42 6.45
CA CYS A 143 -2.16 14.92 5.59
C CYS A 143 -2.54 15.99 4.55
N LEU A 144 -2.38 15.66 3.27
CA LEU A 144 -2.71 16.55 2.15
C LEU A 144 -4.02 16.15 1.44
N ALA A 145 -4.68 15.09 1.89
CA ALA A 145 -5.94 14.65 1.29
C ALA A 145 -7.07 15.62 1.61
N TYR A 146 -7.91 15.89 0.62
CA TYR A 146 -9.12 16.71 0.74
C TYR A 146 -10.20 16.22 -0.24
N ASP A 147 -11.44 16.53 0.04
CA ASP A 147 -12.52 16.35 -0.92
C ASP A 147 -12.55 17.53 -1.86
N ALA A 148 -12.27 17.30 -3.13
CA ALA A 148 -12.28 18.37 -4.14
C ALA A 148 -13.69 18.93 -4.35
N VAL A 149 -14.70 18.07 -4.28
CA VAL A 149 -16.13 18.41 -4.33
C VAL A 149 -16.88 17.52 -3.35
N PRO A 150 -17.38 18.05 -2.23
CA PRO A 150 -18.01 17.23 -1.17
C PRO A 150 -19.20 16.39 -1.61
N GLU A 151 -19.91 16.77 -2.69
CA GLU A 151 -21.06 16.04 -3.21
C GLU A 151 -20.70 14.99 -4.28
N MET A 152 -19.40 14.89 -4.65
CA MET A 152 -18.91 13.92 -5.61
C MET A 152 -18.96 12.52 -5.02
N TYR A 153 -19.21 11.52 -5.84
CA TYR A 153 -19.27 10.13 -5.41
C TYR A 153 -17.95 9.67 -4.78
N GLY A 154 -18.04 8.88 -3.70
CA GLY A 154 -16.88 8.44 -2.93
C GLY A 154 -16.39 9.49 -1.94
N SER A 155 -15.20 9.28 -1.38
CA SER A 155 -14.59 10.15 -0.37
C SER A 155 -13.12 10.40 -0.69
N GLY A 156 -12.74 11.67 -0.80
CA GLY A 156 -11.34 12.04 -0.92
C GLY A 156 -10.76 12.00 -2.33
N THR A 157 -11.56 12.13 -3.40
CA THR A 157 -11.03 12.37 -4.74
C THR A 157 -10.48 13.79 -4.85
N HIS A 158 -9.17 13.92 -5.17
CA HIS A 158 -8.49 15.22 -5.22
C HIS A 158 -7.27 15.19 -6.14
N ASN A 159 -6.59 16.34 -6.25
CA ASN A 159 -5.31 16.42 -6.96
C ASN A 159 -4.29 17.24 -6.18
N LEU A 160 -3.01 16.97 -6.41
CA LEU A 160 -1.90 17.66 -5.77
C LEU A 160 -0.91 18.15 -6.83
N PRO A 161 -0.94 19.45 -7.17
CA PRO A 161 0.07 20.04 -8.05
C PRO A 161 1.45 20.08 -7.38
N ILE A 162 2.49 19.75 -8.13
CA ILE A 162 3.90 19.87 -7.71
C ILE A 162 4.52 21.04 -8.48
N TYR A 163 4.97 22.02 -7.74
CA TYR A 163 5.56 23.25 -8.31
C TYR A 163 7.05 23.09 -8.57
N ALA A 164 7.59 23.90 -9.45
CA ALA A 164 9.02 24.00 -9.72
C ALA A 164 9.83 24.26 -8.45
N SER A 165 11.09 23.86 -8.41
CA SER A 165 12.03 24.15 -7.31
C SER A 165 12.16 25.65 -7.02
N LYS A 166 11.91 26.49 -8.01
CA LYS A 166 11.88 27.96 -7.93
C LYS A 166 10.69 28.53 -8.68
N GLY A 167 10.10 29.58 -8.12
CA GLY A 167 8.91 30.23 -8.74
C GLY A 167 7.61 29.48 -8.46
N ASN A 168 6.58 29.74 -9.25
CA ASN A 168 5.23 29.22 -9.05
C ASN A 168 4.70 28.44 -10.27
N ASP A 169 5.61 27.95 -11.12
CA ASP A 169 5.25 27.12 -12.25
C ASP A 169 4.82 25.73 -11.78
N ILE A 170 3.67 25.24 -12.22
CA ILE A 170 3.26 23.86 -11.98
C ILE A 170 4.02 22.99 -12.98
N LYS A 171 4.79 22.03 -12.48
CA LYS A 171 5.61 21.12 -13.30
C LYS A 171 5.00 19.73 -13.44
N PHE A 172 4.26 19.31 -12.44
CA PHE A 172 3.66 17.98 -12.39
C PHE A 172 2.35 18.02 -11.61
N ASN A 173 1.51 17.02 -11.75
CA ASN A 173 0.30 16.87 -10.94
C ASN A 173 0.11 15.41 -10.53
N LEU A 174 -0.47 15.19 -9.36
CA LEU A 174 -0.90 13.88 -8.89
C LEU A 174 -2.42 13.87 -8.85
N TRP A 175 -3.03 12.85 -9.43
CA TRP A 175 -4.46 12.59 -9.32
C TRP A 175 -4.70 11.49 -8.32
N LEU A 176 -5.55 11.71 -7.34
CA LEU A 176 -5.95 10.77 -6.30
C LEU A 176 -7.44 10.49 -6.51
N PHE A 177 -7.77 9.29 -7.00
CA PHE A 177 -9.16 8.90 -7.25
C PHE A 177 -9.61 7.87 -6.22
N ASP A 178 -10.72 8.13 -5.55
CA ASP A 178 -11.45 7.08 -4.86
C ASP A 178 -12.12 6.18 -5.90
N SER A 179 -11.61 4.96 -6.05
CA SER A 179 -12.19 3.95 -6.95
C SER A 179 -13.33 3.16 -6.30
N ASN A 180 -13.72 3.58 -5.11
CA ASN A 180 -14.80 3.05 -4.31
C ASN A 180 -14.59 1.60 -3.83
N ASP A 181 -15.67 0.86 -3.51
CA ASP A 181 -15.61 -0.47 -2.93
C ASP A 181 -16.17 -1.56 -3.86
N TYR A 182 -17.49 -1.76 -3.84
CA TYR A 182 -18.18 -2.81 -4.59
C TYR A 182 -19.36 -2.24 -5.38
N ASP A 183 -19.45 -2.61 -6.65
CA ASP A 183 -20.61 -2.29 -7.50
C ASP A 183 -21.80 -3.17 -7.08
N ARG A 184 -22.70 -2.60 -6.32
CA ARG A 184 -23.85 -3.30 -5.76
C ARG A 184 -24.96 -3.54 -6.78
N GLU A 185 -24.92 -2.85 -7.92
CA GLU A 185 -25.88 -3.00 -9.00
C GLU A 185 -25.45 -4.07 -10.01
N ASN A 186 -24.19 -4.04 -10.46
CA ASN A 186 -23.68 -4.94 -11.49
C ASN A 186 -22.81 -6.07 -10.92
N GLY A 187 -22.45 -5.97 -9.64
CA GLY A 187 -21.59 -6.92 -8.92
C GLY A 187 -20.13 -6.79 -9.29
N GLY A 188 -19.27 -7.24 -8.38
CA GLY A 188 -17.83 -7.07 -8.47
C GLY A 188 -17.37 -5.78 -7.80
N TYR A 189 -16.21 -5.31 -8.20
CA TYR A 189 -15.62 -4.08 -7.66
C TYR A 189 -16.23 -2.85 -8.32
N ASP A 190 -16.31 -1.76 -7.57
CA ASP A 190 -16.77 -0.47 -8.05
C ASP A 190 -15.67 0.22 -8.89
N TYR A 191 -15.88 1.46 -9.29
CA TYR A 191 -15.07 2.20 -10.26
C TYR A 191 -15.12 3.70 -9.96
N VAL A 192 -14.31 4.47 -10.67
CA VAL A 192 -14.37 5.94 -10.65
C VAL A 192 -15.59 6.39 -11.44
N HIS A 193 -16.55 7.05 -10.79
CA HIS A 193 -17.85 7.45 -11.34
C HIS A 193 -17.76 8.67 -12.27
N GLN A 194 -18.84 8.92 -13.03
CA GLN A 194 -18.86 9.96 -14.08
C GLN A 194 -18.61 11.36 -13.53
N ASP A 195 -19.13 11.70 -12.36
CA ASP A 195 -18.91 13.00 -11.72
C ASP A 195 -17.44 13.22 -11.31
N GLN A 196 -16.74 12.16 -10.87
CA GLN A 196 -15.30 12.19 -10.61
C GLN A 196 -14.52 12.38 -11.92
N ILE A 197 -14.95 11.74 -13.03
CA ILE A 197 -14.34 11.88 -14.35
C ILE A 197 -14.56 13.30 -14.89
N ASP A 198 -15.77 13.85 -14.76
CA ASP A 198 -16.11 15.20 -15.19
C ASP A 198 -15.30 16.25 -14.40
N TRP A 199 -15.14 16.04 -13.09
CA TRP A 199 -14.29 16.87 -12.25
C TRP A 199 -12.82 16.81 -12.70
N TYR A 200 -12.29 15.62 -12.99
CA TYR A 200 -10.93 15.45 -13.52
C TYR A 200 -10.72 16.23 -14.80
N VAL A 201 -11.61 16.05 -15.79
CA VAL A 201 -11.50 16.74 -17.10
C VAL A 201 -11.46 18.25 -16.90
N LYS A 202 -12.41 18.78 -16.12
CA LYS A 202 -12.49 20.21 -15.83
C LYS A 202 -11.23 20.73 -15.12
N THR A 203 -10.77 20.02 -14.09
CA THR A 203 -9.61 20.42 -13.30
C THR A 203 -8.32 20.34 -14.13
N SER A 204 -8.18 19.31 -14.99
CA SER A 204 -7.08 19.19 -15.94
C SER A 204 -7.02 20.37 -16.92
N GLU A 205 -8.19 20.80 -17.46
CA GLU A 205 -8.29 21.98 -18.33
C GLU A 205 -7.91 23.28 -17.58
N GLU A 206 -8.31 23.42 -16.33
CA GLU A 206 -7.95 24.56 -15.48
C GLU A 206 -6.44 24.59 -15.19
N LEU A 207 -5.82 23.44 -14.92
CA LEU A 207 -4.37 23.30 -14.72
C LEU A 207 -3.62 23.66 -16.00
N GLU A 208 -4.03 23.12 -17.15
CA GLU A 208 -3.45 23.43 -18.46
C GLU A 208 -3.52 24.93 -18.76
N LYS A 209 -4.68 25.55 -18.54
CA LYS A 209 -4.87 27.00 -18.73
C LYS A 209 -3.95 27.82 -17.83
N LYS A 210 -3.76 27.38 -16.57
CA LYS A 210 -2.88 28.06 -15.59
C LYS A 210 -1.41 27.90 -15.93
N ALA A 211 -0.99 26.71 -16.38
CA ALA A 211 0.38 26.41 -16.75
C ALA A 211 0.74 26.90 -18.17
N GLY A 212 -0.25 27.08 -19.06
CA GLY A 212 -0.06 27.40 -20.47
C GLY A 212 0.27 26.22 -21.38
N HIS A 213 0.26 24.99 -20.81
CA HIS A 213 0.52 23.71 -21.47
C HIS A 213 -0.11 22.57 -20.66
N PRO A 214 -0.37 21.38 -21.25
CA PRO A 214 -0.78 20.21 -20.47
C PRO A 214 0.25 19.90 -19.37
N VAL A 215 -0.24 19.62 -18.16
CA VAL A 215 0.62 19.33 -17.00
C VAL A 215 0.73 17.81 -16.85
N PRO A 216 1.91 17.21 -17.08
CA PRO A 216 2.06 15.77 -16.93
C PRO A 216 1.70 15.31 -15.53
N SER A 217 1.14 14.11 -15.42
CA SER A 217 0.61 13.62 -14.15
C SER A 217 0.69 12.12 -14.01
N ILE A 218 0.68 11.66 -12.75
CA ILE A 218 0.44 10.28 -12.37
C ILE A 218 -0.89 10.19 -11.61
N ALA A 219 -1.73 9.23 -11.98
CA ALA A 219 -2.94 8.91 -11.24
C ALA A 219 -2.67 7.80 -10.22
N PHE A 220 -3.25 7.92 -9.04
CA PHE A 220 -3.22 6.91 -7.97
C PHE A 220 -4.66 6.56 -7.58
N GLN A 221 -4.97 5.29 -7.56
CA GLN A 221 -6.24 4.74 -7.08
C GLN A 221 -6.04 3.30 -6.62
N HIS A 222 -7.02 2.72 -5.97
CA HIS A 222 -6.92 1.35 -5.47
C HIS A 222 -7.18 0.32 -6.56
N ILE A 223 -8.36 0.33 -7.16
CA ILE A 223 -8.80 -0.67 -8.15
C ILE A 223 -8.32 -0.29 -9.54
N ILE A 224 -7.67 -1.23 -10.23
CA ILE A 224 -7.13 -1.02 -11.57
C ILE A 224 -8.26 -0.85 -12.62
N VAL A 225 -7.98 -0.08 -13.67
CA VAL A 225 -8.90 0.13 -14.79
C VAL A 225 -9.03 -1.12 -15.68
N PRO A 226 -10.21 -1.35 -16.31
CA PRO A 226 -10.45 -2.54 -17.15
C PRO A 226 -9.49 -2.70 -18.34
N GLU A 227 -8.85 -1.64 -18.79
CA GLU A 227 -7.88 -1.65 -19.89
C GLU A 227 -6.63 -2.48 -19.58
N VAL A 228 -6.41 -2.88 -18.33
CA VAL A 228 -5.39 -3.88 -17.97
C VAL A 228 -5.51 -5.17 -18.78
N ALA A 229 -6.71 -5.51 -19.26
CA ALA A 229 -6.94 -6.65 -20.12
C ALA A 229 -6.14 -6.61 -21.43
N GLU A 230 -5.78 -5.41 -21.90
CA GLU A 230 -4.95 -5.22 -23.09
C GLU A 230 -3.49 -5.62 -22.89
N LEU A 231 -3.07 -5.77 -21.64
CA LEU A 231 -1.73 -6.26 -21.28
C LEU A 231 -1.65 -7.79 -21.20
N LEU A 232 -2.75 -8.50 -21.42
CA LEU A 232 -2.84 -9.96 -21.26
C LEU A 232 -2.92 -10.66 -22.62
N VAL A 233 -2.34 -11.87 -22.66
CA VAL A 233 -2.42 -12.79 -23.79
C VAL A 233 -2.61 -14.22 -23.30
N ASP A 234 -3.11 -15.10 -24.20
CA ASP A 234 -3.17 -16.53 -23.92
C ASP A 234 -1.74 -17.08 -23.72
N SER A 235 -1.53 -17.80 -22.62
CA SER A 235 -0.23 -18.44 -22.34
C SER A 235 -0.15 -19.80 -23.01
N PRO A 236 0.96 -20.12 -23.71
CA PRO A 236 1.14 -21.43 -24.35
C PRO A 236 1.53 -22.53 -23.35
N PHE A 237 1.87 -22.21 -22.12
CA PHE A 237 2.32 -23.14 -21.09
C PHE A 237 1.81 -22.74 -19.71
N LYS A 238 1.69 -23.73 -18.82
CA LYS A 238 1.43 -23.50 -17.40
C LYS A 238 2.72 -23.10 -16.69
N GLY A 239 2.64 -22.11 -15.81
CA GLY A 239 3.76 -21.63 -15.02
C GLY A 239 3.27 -20.69 -13.92
N GLU A 240 4.15 -20.28 -13.03
CA GLU A 240 3.82 -19.41 -11.91
C GLU A 240 3.24 -18.05 -12.35
N THR A 241 3.70 -17.54 -13.49
CA THR A 241 3.27 -16.27 -14.09
C THR A 241 2.15 -16.44 -15.14
N ALA A 242 1.55 -17.63 -15.24
CA ALA A 242 0.44 -17.92 -16.14
C ALA A 242 -0.79 -18.30 -15.32
N ILE A 243 -1.74 -17.37 -15.24
CA ILE A 243 -2.90 -17.46 -14.35
C ILE A 243 -4.10 -18.04 -15.10
N THR A 244 -4.76 -19.04 -14.52
CA THR A 244 -6.01 -19.57 -15.05
C THR A 244 -7.18 -18.72 -14.55
N LYS A 245 -7.91 -18.12 -15.48
CA LYS A 245 -9.15 -17.37 -15.19
C LYS A 245 -10.31 -17.92 -16.01
N LYS A 246 -11.49 -18.02 -15.39
CA LYS A 246 -12.71 -18.36 -16.11
C LYS A 246 -13.28 -17.10 -16.76
N LEU A 247 -13.21 -17.01 -18.09
CA LEU A 247 -13.75 -15.91 -18.89
C LEU A 247 -14.82 -16.45 -19.84
N ASN A 248 -15.99 -15.86 -19.84
CA ASN A 248 -17.14 -16.29 -20.66
C ASN A 248 -17.43 -17.81 -20.56
N GLY A 249 -17.35 -18.35 -19.34
CA GLY A 249 -17.60 -19.76 -19.07
C GLY A 249 -16.44 -20.71 -19.39
N GLN A 250 -15.36 -20.25 -20.02
CA GLN A 250 -14.19 -21.05 -20.41
C GLN A 250 -12.98 -20.70 -19.53
N ASN A 251 -12.23 -21.72 -19.12
CA ASN A 251 -10.95 -21.50 -18.45
C ASN A 251 -9.91 -21.08 -19.49
N LYS A 252 -9.36 -19.89 -19.35
CA LYS A 252 -8.23 -19.38 -20.13
C LYS A 252 -6.99 -19.32 -19.26
N LEU A 253 -5.86 -19.66 -19.83
CA LEU A 253 -4.56 -19.49 -19.22
C LEU A 253 -3.94 -18.21 -19.78
N LEU A 254 -3.75 -17.20 -18.94
CA LEU A 254 -3.34 -15.85 -19.35
C LEU A 254 -1.98 -15.49 -18.75
N MET A 255 -1.20 -14.73 -19.50
CA MET A 255 0.07 -14.17 -19.08
C MET A 255 0.20 -12.71 -19.55
N LEU A 256 1.14 -11.99 -18.98
CA LEU A 256 1.50 -10.65 -19.46
C LEU A 256 2.07 -10.71 -20.88
N LYS A 257 1.75 -9.72 -21.71
CA LYS A 257 2.28 -9.57 -23.08
C LYS A 257 3.80 -9.42 -23.07
N PRO A 258 4.58 -10.36 -23.63
CA PRO A 258 6.02 -10.22 -23.71
C PRO A 258 6.44 -8.97 -24.51
N GLY A 259 7.46 -8.27 -24.02
CA GLY A 259 8.02 -7.08 -24.68
C GLY A 259 7.19 -5.79 -24.53
N LYS A 260 5.96 -5.86 -23.96
CA LYS A 260 5.15 -4.68 -23.64
C LYS A 260 4.95 -4.47 -22.14
N THR A 261 5.37 -5.45 -21.35
CA THR A 261 5.24 -5.43 -19.90
C THR A 261 6.55 -5.80 -19.25
N SER A 262 6.74 -5.35 -18.01
CA SER A 262 7.82 -5.73 -17.11
C SER A 262 7.26 -6.11 -15.75
N GLY A 263 8.05 -6.76 -14.89
CA GLY A 263 7.58 -7.24 -13.60
C GLY A 263 6.86 -8.58 -13.68
N THR A 264 6.02 -8.88 -12.69
CA THR A 264 5.34 -10.19 -12.56
C THR A 264 3.86 -10.02 -12.27
N MET A 265 3.06 -10.91 -12.86
CA MET A 265 1.66 -11.15 -12.54
C MET A 265 1.58 -12.53 -11.87
N LEU A 266 1.24 -12.54 -10.59
CA LEU A 266 1.15 -13.76 -9.77
C LEU A 266 -0.29 -14.07 -9.36
N GLU A 267 -1.20 -13.14 -9.63
CA GLU A 267 -2.65 -13.28 -9.55
C GLU A 267 -3.32 -12.55 -10.71
N PHE A 268 -4.56 -12.92 -11.01
CA PHE A 268 -5.30 -12.25 -12.08
C PHE A 268 -5.66 -10.83 -11.63
N PRO A 269 -5.38 -9.80 -12.44
CA PRO A 269 -5.78 -8.44 -12.12
C PRO A 269 -7.30 -8.34 -11.94
N CYS A 270 -7.73 -7.64 -10.89
CA CYS A 270 -9.14 -7.57 -10.51
C CYS A 270 -9.74 -6.17 -10.73
N PRO A 271 -9.92 -5.71 -11.99
CA PRO A 271 -10.63 -4.46 -12.27
C PRO A 271 -12.12 -4.59 -11.99
N SER A 272 -12.83 -3.46 -12.00
CA SER A 272 -14.28 -3.44 -12.08
C SER A 272 -14.80 -4.20 -13.31
N ASN A 273 -16.00 -4.75 -13.22
CA ASN A 273 -16.73 -5.28 -14.37
C ASN A 273 -17.26 -4.16 -15.29
N THR A 274 -17.38 -2.94 -14.75
CA THR A 274 -17.89 -1.75 -15.43
C THR A 274 -16.72 -0.90 -15.92
N ASN A 275 -16.68 -0.58 -17.22
CA ASN A 275 -15.78 0.43 -17.77
C ASN A 275 -16.47 1.78 -17.77
N SER A 276 -16.07 2.65 -16.85
CA SER A 276 -16.67 4.00 -16.70
C SER A 276 -16.21 5.02 -17.76
N GLY A 277 -15.22 4.68 -18.58
CA GLY A 277 -14.58 5.61 -19.50
C GLY A 277 -13.47 6.47 -18.90
N GLN A 278 -13.05 6.20 -17.64
CA GLN A 278 -11.98 6.93 -16.98
C GLN A 278 -10.68 6.92 -17.80
N PHE A 279 -10.25 5.77 -18.28
CA PHE A 279 -9.05 5.64 -19.11
C PHE A 279 -9.16 6.42 -20.43
N ALA A 280 -10.33 6.40 -21.05
CA ALA A 280 -10.59 7.16 -22.27
C ALA A 280 -10.51 8.68 -22.02
N ALA A 281 -10.96 9.15 -20.85
CA ALA A 281 -10.81 10.54 -20.43
C ALA A 281 -9.33 10.92 -20.25
N TRP A 282 -8.53 10.10 -19.58
CA TRP A 282 -7.08 10.30 -19.45
C TRP A 282 -6.39 10.40 -20.81
N LYS A 283 -6.70 9.45 -21.71
CA LYS A 283 -6.16 9.43 -23.07
C LYS A 283 -6.56 10.68 -23.86
N SER A 284 -7.81 11.13 -23.73
CA SER A 284 -8.32 12.32 -24.41
C SER A 284 -7.65 13.60 -23.93
N ARG A 285 -7.41 13.74 -22.63
CA ARG A 285 -6.72 14.89 -22.05
C ARG A 285 -5.22 14.86 -22.34
N GLY A 286 -4.61 13.68 -22.39
CA GLY A 286 -3.20 13.50 -22.72
C GLY A 286 -2.22 14.02 -21.65
N ASP A 287 -2.68 14.26 -20.42
CA ASP A 287 -1.87 14.72 -19.29
C ASP A 287 -1.44 13.60 -18.36
N VAL A 288 -2.17 12.48 -18.30
CA VAL A 288 -1.81 11.31 -17.50
C VAL A 288 -0.80 10.44 -18.25
N ILE A 289 0.44 10.35 -17.73
CA ILE A 289 1.51 9.52 -18.31
C ILE A 289 1.55 8.13 -17.70
N ALA A 290 1.05 7.98 -16.47
CA ALA A 290 0.98 6.71 -15.76
C ALA A 290 -0.20 6.71 -14.77
N ALA A 291 -0.69 5.50 -14.47
CA ALA A 291 -1.64 5.27 -13.38
C ALA A 291 -1.15 4.09 -12.53
N SER A 292 -1.13 4.26 -11.21
CA SER A 292 -0.64 3.25 -10.27
C SER A 292 -1.72 2.82 -9.29
N PHE A 293 -1.77 1.51 -9.05
CA PHE A 293 -2.88 0.81 -8.40
C PHE A 293 -2.37 -0.08 -7.26
N GLY A 294 -3.25 -0.36 -6.29
CA GLY A 294 -3.10 -1.39 -5.28
C GLY A 294 -3.93 -2.63 -5.60
N HIS A 295 -4.67 -3.13 -4.59
CA HIS A 295 -5.70 -4.16 -4.66
C HIS A 295 -5.18 -5.59 -4.91
N ASP A 296 -4.30 -5.79 -5.88
CA ASP A 296 -3.71 -7.08 -6.18
C ASP A 296 -2.39 -7.22 -5.42
N HIS A 297 -2.40 -7.96 -4.31
CA HIS A 297 -1.31 -7.95 -3.31
C HIS A 297 0.02 -8.50 -3.79
N ILE A 298 0.01 -9.34 -4.83
CA ILE A 298 1.22 -10.03 -5.30
C ILE A 298 1.63 -9.67 -6.73
N ASN A 299 0.91 -8.74 -7.36
CA ASN A 299 1.25 -8.20 -8.67
C ASN A 299 2.18 -7.00 -8.55
N ASN A 300 3.17 -6.90 -9.45
CA ASN A 300 4.08 -5.76 -9.49
C ASN A 300 4.42 -5.30 -10.91
N PHE A 301 3.64 -5.73 -11.89
CA PHE A 301 3.93 -5.44 -13.28
C PHE A 301 3.69 -3.98 -13.66
N ILE A 302 4.33 -3.59 -14.74
CA ILE A 302 4.12 -2.34 -15.48
C ILE A 302 3.85 -2.71 -16.93
N GLY A 303 2.86 -2.10 -17.55
CA GLY A 303 2.59 -2.26 -18.96
C GLY A 303 1.98 -1.02 -19.57
N ASN A 304 2.35 -0.71 -20.81
CA ASN A 304 1.88 0.47 -21.51
C ASN A 304 0.65 0.15 -22.36
N VAL A 305 -0.42 0.91 -22.14
CA VAL A 305 -1.64 0.90 -22.95
C VAL A 305 -1.82 2.30 -23.52
N ASP A 306 -1.78 2.43 -24.84
CA ASP A 306 -2.04 3.67 -25.58
C ASP A 306 -1.28 4.90 -25.07
N GLY A 307 -0.06 4.71 -24.59
CA GLY A 307 0.81 5.80 -24.10
C GLY A 307 0.74 6.04 -22.60
N ILE A 308 -0.15 5.35 -21.86
CA ILE A 308 -0.28 5.44 -20.39
C ILE A 308 0.26 4.16 -19.77
N ASP A 309 1.17 4.27 -18.83
CA ASP A 309 1.66 3.12 -18.07
C ASP A 309 0.65 2.72 -16.98
N LEU A 310 0.22 1.46 -16.99
CA LEU A 310 -0.55 0.85 -15.91
C LEU A 310 0.40 0.09 -15.00
N ILE A 311 0.43 0.47 -13.72
CA ILE A 311 1.45 0.07 -12.75
C ILE A 311 0.79 -0.58 -11.54
N MET A 312 1.17 -1.83 -11.21
CA MET A 312 0.73 -2.48 -9.98
C MET A 312 1.74 -2.26 -8.87
N CYS A 313 1.25 -1.82 -7.71
CA CYS A 313 2.01 -1.77 -6.47
C CYS A 313 1.57 -2.94 -5.59
N PRO A 314 2.48 -3.87 -5.23
CA PRO A 314 2.09 -5.00 -4.38
C PRO A 314 1.79 -4.55 -2.95
N GLY A 315 0.95 -5.33 -2.25
CA GLY A 315 0.62 -5.09 -0.86
C GLY A 315 1.77 -5.38 0.09
N ILE A 316 1.78 -4.67 1.22
CA ILE A 316 2.76 -4.90 2.31
C ILE A 316 2.14 -5.62 3.51
N THR A 317 0.87 -5.96 3.45
CA THR A 317 0.12 -6.61 4.54
C THR A 317 0.76 -7.91 5.04
N PHE A 318 0.58 -8.18 6.35
CA PHE A 318 0.82 -9.49 6.96
C PHE A 318 -0.45 -10.09 7.58
N GLU A 319 -1.54 -9.33 7.66
CA GLU A 319 -2.85 -9.79 8.15
C GLU A 319 -3.66 -10.46 7.05
N SER A 320 -3.50 -10.00 5.81
CA SER A 320 -4.13 -10.57 4.63
C SER A 320 -3.14 -11.41 3.81
N TYR A 321 -3.61 -11.96 2.68
CA TYR A 321 -2.76 -12.77 1.82
C TYR A 321 -1.61 -11.95 1.20
N GLY A 322 -0.54 -12.63 0.89
CA GLY A 322 0.63 -12.02 0.26
C GLY A 322 1.80 -12.98 0.30
N ARG A 323 2.74 -12.82 -0.61
CA ARG A 323 3.96 -13.62 -0.62
C ARG A 323 5.08 -12.87 0.08
N TYR A 324 5.85 -13.58 0.86
CA TYR A 324 7.04 -13.07 1.54
C TYR A 324 7.97 -12.25 0.64
N ILE A 325 8.20 -12.74 -0.58
CA ILE A 325 9.11 -12.11 -1.56
C ILE A 325 8.43 -11.06 -2.44
N SER A 326 7.09 -10.98 -2.46
CA SER A 326 6.37 -10.01 -3.29
C SER A 326 6.10 -8.69 -2.58
N ARG A 327 6.13 -8.66 -1.23
CA ARG A 327 5.87 -7.44 -0.47
C ARG A 327 6.88 -6.36 -0.81
N ALA A 328 6.39 -5.22 -1.26
CA ALA A 328 7.23 -4.08 -1.62
C ALA A 328 6.43 -2.78 -1.56
N VAL A 329 7.12 -1.67 -1.37
CA VAL A 329 6.61 -0.34 -1.69
C VAL A 329 7.13 0.08 -3.05
N ARG A 330 6.41 0.95 -3.75
CA ARG A 330 6.84 1.45 -5.06
C ARG A 330 7.33 2.89 -4.94
N ILE A 331 8.44 3.15 -5.58
CA ILE A 331 9.08 4.47 -5.59
C ILE A 331 8.92 5.07 -6.98
N PHE A 332 8.57 6.36 -7.03
CA PHE A 332 8.58 7.17 -8.24
C PHE A 332 9.56 8.32 -8.04
N GLU A 333 10.41 8.55 -9.02
CA GLU A 333 11.39 9.65 -9.03
C GLU A 333 11.10 10.54 -10.22
N LEU A 334 10.76 11.80 -9.94
CA LEU A 334 10.43 12.82 -10.91
C LEU A 334 11.60 13.81 -11.07
N ASP A 335 11.71 14.40 -12.27
CA ASP A 335 12.69 15.45 -12.59
C ASP A 335 11.95 16.66 -13.17
N GLU A 336 12.10 17.84 -12.58
CA GLU A 336 11.47 19.08 -13.08
C GLU A 336 11.94 19.50 -14.48
N ASN A 337 13.13 19.00 -14.91
CA ASN A 337 13.69 19.29 -16.22
C ASN A 337 13.16 18.33 -17.32
N ASP A 338 12.58 17.21 -16.93
CA ASP A 338 11.96 16.23 -17.82
C ASP A 338 10.64 15.69 -17.20
N PRO A 339 9.64 16.57 -17.03
CA PRO A 339 8.43 16.19 -16.27
C PRO A 339 7.51 15.22 -16.99
N TRP A 340 7.77 14.91 -18.28
CA TRP A 340 7.03 13.90 -19.04
C TRP A 340 7.59 12.50 -18.91
N SER A 341 8.61 12.31 -18.06
CA SER A 341 9.17 11.02 -17.73
C SER A 341 9.29 10.83 -16.22
N TYR A 342 9.47 9.58 -15.81
CA TYR A 342 9.71 9.22 -14.42
C TYR A 342 10.54 7.94 -14.36
N ASN A 343 11.27 7.75 -13.26
CA ASN A 343 11.83 6.46 -12.92
C ASN A 343 10.97 5.81 -11.85
N THR A 344 10.88 4.46 -11.88
CA THR A 344 10.19 3.72 -10.83
C THR A 344 10.91 2.42 -10.50
N HIS A 345 10.93 2.08 -9.20
CA HIS A 345 11.45 0.82 -8.71
C HIS A 345 10.69 0.36 -7.48
N LEU A 346 10.94 -0.86 -7.08
CA LEU A 346 10.38 -1.45 -5.85
C LEU A 346 11.46 -1.50 -4.78
N TYR A 347 11.13 -1.02 -3.57
CA TYR A 347 11.87 -1.38 -2.37
C TYR A 347 11.17 -2.57 -1.73
N LYS A 348 11.81 -3.74 -1.77
CA LYS A 348 11.19 -5.02 -1.38
C LYS A 348 11.45 -5.34 0.08
N TYR A 349 10.62 -6.20 0.64
CA TYR A 349 10.84 -6.76 1.97
C TYR A 349 12.23 -7.41 2.12
N THR A 350 12.72 -8.04 1.04
CA THR A 350 14.07 -8.63 1.01
C THR A 350 15.19 -7.60 0.99
N ASP A 351 14.95 -6.38 0.53
CA ASP A 351 15.92 -5.28 0.59
C ASP A 351 16.03 -4.76 2.04
N ALA A 352 14.91 -4.74 2.77
CA ALA A 352 14.86 -4.34 4.17
C ALA A 352 15.51 -5.35 5.13
N PHE A 353 15.30 -6.66 4.91
CA PHE A 353 15.65 -7.71 5.86
C PHE A 353 16.60 -8.78 5.30
N GLY A 354 17.05 -8.61 4.05
CA GLY A 354 17.92 -9.56 3.35
C GLY A 354 17.20 -10.84 2.92
N TRP A 355 17.96 -11.77 2.37
CA TRP A 355 17.51 -13.10 2.00
C TRP A 355 17.89 -14.13 3.08
N GLY A 356 16.99 -15.06 3.37
CA GLY A 356 17.29 -16.19 4.22
C GLY A 356 16.62 -16.21 5.60
N LEU A 357 17.25 -16.89 6.57
CA LEU A 357 16.62 -17.20 7.87
C LEU A 357 16.23 -15.96 8.69
N TYR A 358 16.97 -14.87 8.60
CA TYR A 358 16.65 -13.66 9.37
C TYR A 358 15.37 -13.01 8.88
N SER A 359 15.25 -12.82 7.61
CA SER A 359 14.08 -12.23 6.96
C SER A 359 12.84 -13.12 7.18
N TRP A 360 13.00 -14.46 7.05
CA TRP A 360 11.96 -15.41 7.43
C TRP A 360 11.58 -15.30 8.92
N TYR A 361 12.58 -15.18 9.81
CA TYR A 361 12.34 -15.03 11.24
C TYR A 361 11.52 -13.76 11.57
N ILE A 362 11.83 -12.62 10.93
CA ILE A 362 11.05 -11.39 11.10
C ILE A 362 9.60 -11.61 10.68
N GLY A 363 9.36 -12.13 9.47
CA GLY A 363 8.01 -12.41 8.98
C GLY A 363 7.25 -13.41 9.85
N ALA A 364 7.92 -14.47 10.27
CA ALA A 364 7.32 -15.47 11.16
C ALA A 364 7.06 -14.94 12.57
N LYS A 365 7.96 -14.20 13.17
CA LYS A 365 7.82 -13.71 14.55
C LYS A 365 6.88 -12.51 14.67
N TYR A 366 6.98 -11.56 13.77
CA TYR A 366 6.31 -10.26 13.88
C TYR A 366 5.17 -10.08 12.87
N GLY A 367 5.05 -10.99 11.89
CA GLY A 367 3.97 -11.00 10.90
C GLY A 367 2.75 -11.85 11.29
N GLN A 368 2.80 -12.57 12.41
CA GLN A 368 1.71 -13.43 12.87
C GLN A 368 1.07 -12.87 14.15
N SER A 369 -0.22 -13.13 14.34
CA SER A 369 -0.83 -12.82 15.63
C SER A 369 -0.23 -13.72 16.73
N PRO A 370 -0.11 -13.22 17.97
CA PRO A 370 0.42 -14.00 19.09
C PRO A 370 -0.26 -15.36 19.28
N ALA A 371 -1.56 -15.45 18.96
CA ALA A 371 -2.33 -16.69 19.06
C ALA A 371 -1.87 -17.80 18.08
N MET A 372 -1.22 -17.45 16.99
CA MET A 372 -0.72 -18.43 16.00
C MET A 372 0.66 -19.00 16.35
N TRP A 373 1.39 -18.39 17.29
CA TRP A 373 2.72 -18.84 17.69
C TRP A 373 2.72 -20.17 18.43
N ILE A 374 1.73 -20.39 19.29
CA ILE A 374 1.66 -21.59 20.15
C ILE A 374 1.65 -22.87 19.31
N PRO A 375 0.80 -23.02 18.27
CA PRO A 375 0.82 -24.19 17.40
C PRO A 375 2.13 -24.34 16.62
N ILE A 376 2.72 -23.25 16.14
CA ILE A 376 3.96 -23.27 15.36
C ILE A 376 5.14 -23.73 16.23
N ILE A 377 5.27 -23.14 17.42
CA ILE A 377 6.31 -23.55 18.38
C ILE A 377 6.10 -25.00 18.79
N LEU A 378 4.87 -25.41 19.10
CA LEU A 378 4.56 -26.78 19.49
C LEU A 378 4.93 -27.77 18.38
N THR A 379 4.59 -27.45 17.13
CA THR A 379 4.90 -28.30 15.96
C THR A 379 6.41 -28.37 15.73
N ALA A 380 7.13 -27.25 15.84
CA ALA A 380 8.58 -27.22 15.71
C ALA A 380 9.27 -28.00 16.82
N VAL A 381 8.85 -27.84 18.08
CA VAL A 381 9.39 -28.56 19.23
C VAL A 381 9.10 -30.05 19.12
N LEU A 382 7.90 -30.47 18.76
CA LEU A 382 7.53 -31.85 18.54
C LEU A 382 8.29 -32.47 17.36
N GLY A 383 8.48 -31.72 16.28
CA GLY A 383 9.27 -32.17 15.12
C GLY A 383 10.74 -32.38 15.47
N VAL A 384 11.34 -31.46 16.22
CA VAL A 384 12.72 -31.60 16.71
C VAL A 384 12.83 -32.78 17.70
N ALA A 385 11.90 -32.89 18.65
CA ALA A 385 11.88 -33.98 19.61
C ALA A 385 11.71 -35.35 18.94
N ALA A 386 10.82 -35.45 17.94
CA ALA A 386 10.64 -36.67 17.14
C ALA A 386 11.90 -36.99 16.32
N GLY A 387 12.54 -35.95 15.73
CA GLY A 387 13.80 -36.12 14.98
C GLY A 387 14.95 -36.60 15.84
N VAL A 388 15.15 -35.98 17.01
CA VAL A 388 16.18 -36.38 17.96
C VAL A 388 15.88 -37.80 18.51
N GLY A 389 14.64 -38.09 18.88
CA GLY A 389 14.21 -39.42 19.30
C GLY A 389 14.47 -40.49 18.26
N THR A 390 14.22 -40.21 16.99
CA THR A 390 14.47 -41.16 15.89
C THR A 390 15.97 -41.37 15.66
N ILE A 391 16.78 -40.31 15.72
CA ILE A 391 18.25 -40.40 15.60
C ILE A 391 18.84 -41.24 16.74
N VAL A 392 18.38 -41.04 17.97
CA VAL A 392 18.83 -41.78 19.15
C VAL A 392 18.43 -43.27 19.08
N LEU A 393 17.22 -43.57 18.58
CA LEU A 393 16.71 -44.93 18.50
C LEU A 393 17.31 -45.75 17.33
N MET A 394 17.71 -45.14 16.25
CA MET A 394 18.10 -45.86 15.02
C MET A 394 19.58 -45.77 14.64
N ASN A 395 20.36 -44.95 15.31
CA ASN A 395 21.83 -44.85 15.12
C ASN A 395 22.26 -44.71 13.66
N ASN A 396 21.47 -44.00 12.81
CA ASN A 396 21.63 -44.01 11.37
C ASN A 396 21.61 -42.57 10.77
N ILE A 397 22.68 -42.16 10.09
CA ILE A 397 22.92 -40.85 9.50
C ILE A 397 21.88 -40.50 8.38
N ILE A 398 21.36 -41.50 7.70
CA ILE A 398 20.39 -41.32 6.59
C ILE A 398 19.06 -40.74 7.10
N ILE A 399 18.64 -41.08 8.30
CA ILE A 399 17.39 -40.63 8.90
C ILE A 399 17.51 -39.16 9.35
N GLY A 400 18.69 -38.72 9.77
CA GLY A 400 18.95 -37.30 10.06
C GLY A 400 18.71 -36.40 8.84
N ALA A 401 19.13 -36.84 7.66
CA ALA A 401 18.90 -36.14 6.40
C ALA A 401 17.40 -36.08 6.03
N THR A 402 16.65 -37.18 6.25
CA THR A 402 15.21 -37.25 5.96
C THR A 402 14.39 -36.35 6.90
N VAL A 403 14.75 -36.29 8.18
CA VAL A 403 14.12 -35.41 9.17
C VAL A 403 14.43 -33.93 8.85
N THR A 404 15.67 -33.63 8.49
CA THR A 404 16.06 -32.27 8.09
C THR A 404 15.28 -31.84 6.82
N ALA A 405 15.15 -32.71 5.84
CA ALA A 405 14.34 -32.46 4.62
C ALA A 405 12.85 -32.29 4.96
N GLY A 406 12.32 -33.08 5.90
CA GLY A 406 10.93 -32.94 6.38
C GLY A 406 10.67 -31.61 7.10
N VAL A 407 11.61 -31.15 7.92
CA VAL A 407 11.54 -29.84 8.59
C VAL A 407 11.62 -28.71 7.57
N ILE A 408 12.49 -28.82 6.56
CA ILE A 408 12.60 -27.84 5.46
C ILE A 408 11.30 -27.84 4.64
N ALA A 409 10.72 -28.99 4.31
CA ALA A 409 9.45 -29.10 3.61
C ALA A 409 8.28 -28.52 4.42
N LEU A 410 8.27 -28.74 5.75
CA LEU A 410 7.27 -28.15 6.64
C LEU A 410 7.41 -26.62 6.74
N ILE A 411 8.63 -26.12 6.81
CA ILE A 411 8.92 -24.68 6.77
C ILE A 411 8.45 -24.11 5.42
N TYR A 412 8.74 -24.78 4.31
CA TYR A 412 8.29 -24.41 2.99
C TYR A 412 6.74 -24.39 2.89
N PHE A 413 6.08 -25.42 3.41
CA PHE A 413 4.62 -25.51 3.45
C PHE A 413 4.00 -24.39 4.29
N ILE A 414 4.52 -24.10 5.48
CA ILE A 414 4.04 -23.01 6.37
C ILE A 414 4.24 -21.63 5.70
N THR A 415 5.33 -21.44 4.94
CA THR A 415 5.60 -20.18 4.24
C THR A 415 4.79 -20.00 2.96
N HIS A 416 4.20 -21.08 2.40
CA HIS A 416 3.41 -21.04 1.16
C HIS A 416 1.92 -21.36 1.35
N SER A 417 1.48 -21.73 2.55
CA SER A 417 0.07 -22.03 2.87
C SER A 417 -0.78 -20.79 3.21
N GLN A 418 -0.24 -19.58 3.01
CA GLN A 418 -1.00 -18.34 3.07
C GLN A 418 -1.44 -17.92 1.65
N GLN A 419 -2.02 -18.86 0.91
CA GLN A 419 -2.79 -18.61 -0.30
C GLN A 419 -4.28 -18.80 -0.04
#